data_d4f3d04b53650a9d9f77c0caae98fa7f
#
_entry.id   d4f3d04b53650a9d9f77c0caae98fa7f
#
_cell.length_a   1.000
_cell.length_b   1.000
_cell.length_c   1.000
_cell.angle_alpha   90.00
_cell.angle_beta   90.00
_cell.angle_gamma   90.00
#
_symmetry.space_group_name_H-M   'P 1'
#
loop_
_entity.id
_entity.type
_entity.pdbx_description
1 polymer ?
#
loop_
_entity_poly.entity_id
_entity_poly.type
_entity_poly.pdbx_seq_one_letter_code
_entity_poly.pdbx_strand_id
1 'polypeptide(L)'
;MTDWEITLAVLYPWLKAAHIIFVIFWVAGLFLLPRYYIYHQEAAAGSDEEARWVERERKLRNIILTPSMVLVWALGIALAVVLNVWDQGWLHAKLVFVLGLSAYHGYMVGYGRKLAKGERPVSGRALRLMNEVPGIVTAVIVILVVVKPF
;
A
#
# COMPACT_ATOMS: atom_id res chain seq x y z
N MET A 1 33.17 1.86 -17.51
CA MET A 1 32.27 1.50 -16.39
C MET A 1 33.11 0.92 -15.25
N THR A 2 32.87 1.43 -14.07
CA THR A 2 33.47 0.88 -12.85
C THR A 2 32.74 -0.40 -12.42
N ASP A 3 33.39 -1.24 -11.61
CA ASP A 3 32.78 -2.52 -11.16
C ASP A 3 31.46 -2.31 -10.43
N TRP A 4 31.31 -1.20 -9.69
CA TRP A 4 30.06 -0.90 -9.00
C TRP A 4 28.93 -0.49 -9.98
N GLU A 5 29.25 0.21 -11.08
CA GLU A 5 28.24 0.55 -12.11
C GLU A 5 27.73 -0.69 -12.84
N ILE A 6 28.62 -1.64 -13.12
CA ILE A 6 28.25 -2.94 -13.67
C ILE A 6 27.35 -3.69 -12.70
N THR A 7 27.73 -3.70 -11.42
CA THR A 7 26.93 -4.35 -10.37
C THR A 7 25.53 -3.74 -10.27
N LEU A 8 25.42 -2.41 -10.30
CA LEU A 8 24.13 -1.71 -10.27
C LEU A 8 23.28 -2.02 -11.51
N ALA A 9 23.88 -2.06 -12.69
CA ALA A 9 23.18 -2.40 -13.93
C ALA A 9 22.61 -3.83 -13.90
N VAL A 10 23.34 -4.78 -13.32
CA VAL A 10 22.89 -6.15 -13.14
C VAL A 10 21.79 -6.26 -12.08
N LEU A 11 21.91 -5.53 -10.99
CA LEU A 11 20.92 -5.56 -9.89
C LEU A 11 19.62 -4.80 -10.20
N TYR A 12 19.67 -3.79 -11.08
CA TYR A 12 18.53 -2.92 -11.37
C TYR A 12 17.26 -3.68 -11.77
N PRO A 13 17.28 -4.63 -12.73
CA PRO A 13 16.07 -5.35 -13.11
C PRO A 13 15.49 -6.17 -11.96
N TRP A 14 16.33 -6.72 -11.10
CA TRP A 14 15.89 -7.48 -9.93
C TRP A 14 15.26 -6.59 -8.86
N LEU A 15 15.86 -5.43 -8.58
CA LEU A 15 15.30 -4.42 -7.67
C LEU A 15 13.96 -3.91 -8.18
N LYS A 16 13.86 -3.63 -9.49
CA LYS A 16 12.64 -3.18 -10.13
C LYS A 16 11.54 -4.23 -10.06
N ALA A 17 11.86 -5.50 -10.37
CA ALA A 17 10.92 -6.61 -10.28
C ALA A 17 10.42 -6.79 -8.85
N ALA A 18 11.30 -6.81 -7.86
CA ALA A 18 10.94 -6.91 -6.45
C ALA A 18 10.04 -5.75 -6.01
N HIS A 19 10.38 -4.52 -6.40
CA HIS A 19 9.56 -3.34 -6.10
C HIS A 19 8.14 -3.47 -6.65
N ILE A 20 8.00 -3.87 -7.91
CA ILE A 20 6.69 -4.06 -8.56
C ILE A 20 5.88 -5.16 -7.85
N ILE A 21 6.51 -6.28 -7.50
CA ILE A 21 5.85 -7.40 -6.79
C ILE A 21 5.26 -6.91 -5.46
N PHE A 22 6.04 -6.21 -4.64
CA PHE A 22 5.56 -5.70 -3.35
C PHE A 22 4.55 -4.56 -3.49
N VAL A 23 4.63 -3.74 -4.53
CA VAL A 23 3.57 -2.77 -4.88
C VAL A 23 2.25 -3.51 -5.13
N ILE A 24 2.27 -4.59 -5.91
CA ILE A 24 1.07 -5.41 -6.17
C ILE A 24 0.50 -5.97 -4.87
N PHE A 25 1.33 -6.54 -3.99
CA PHE A 25 0.87 -7.07 -2.71
C PHE A 25 0.28 -6.01 -1.80
N TRP A 26 0.94 -4.86 -1.72
CA TRP A 26 0.47 -3.74 -0.89
C TRP A 26 -0.88 -3.19 -1.38
N VAL A 27 -0.99 -2.91 -2.67
CA VAL A 27 -2.22 -2.38 -3.27
C VAL A 27 -3.35 -3.40 -3.17
N ALA A 28 -3.10 -4.68 -3.45
CA ALA A 28 -4.10 -5.73 -3.30
C ALA A 28 -4.61 -5.82 -1.85
N GLY A 29 -3.72 -5.75 -0.87
CA GLY A 29 -4.08 -5.72 0.54
C GLY A 29 -4.91 -4.49 0.92
N LEU A 30 -4.57 -3.31 0.36
CA LEU A 30 -5.34 -2.08 0.58
C LEU A 30 -6.75 -2.13 -0.04
N PHE A 31 -6.95 -2.88 -1.11
CA PHE A 31 -8.28 -3.17 -1.65
C PHE A 31 -9.07 -4.14 -0.78
N LEU A 32 -8.38 -5.10 -0.18
CA LEU A 32 -9.03 -6.16 0.59
C LEU A 32 -9.47 -5.68 1.97
N LEU A 33 -8.66 -4.84 2.62
CA LEU A 33 -8.87 -4.43 4.01
C LEU A 33 -10.21 -3.71 4.26
N PRO A 34 -10.63 -2.70 3.46
CA PRO A 34 -11.94 -2.06 3.66
C PRO A 34 -13.12 -3.03 3.49
N ARG A 35 -12.99 -4.02 2.61
CA ARG A 35 -14.00 -5.08 2.44
C ARG A 35 -14.12 -5.95 3.69
N TYR A 36 -13.00 -6.30 4.30
CA TYR A 36 -13.01 -7.01 5.58
C TYR A 36 -13.72 -6.20 6.66
N TYR A 37 -13.49 -4.89 6.71
CA TYR A 37 -14.16 -4.01 7.67
C TYR A 37 -15.68 -3.94 7.45
N ILE A 38 -16.15 -3.96 6.21
CA ILE A 38 -17.58 -4.01 5.90
C ILE A 38 -18.19 -5.29 6.50
N TYR A 39 -17.60 -6.44 6.24
CA TYR A 39 -18.07 -7.71 6.78
C TYR A 39 -17.94 -7.80 8.30
N HIS A 40 -16.87 -7.25 8.84
CA HIS A 40 -16.71 -7.17 10.30
C HIS A 40 -17.85 -6.35 10.93
N GLN A 41 -18.22 -5.22 10.34
CA GLN A 41 -19.34 -4.41 10.85
C GLN A 41 -20.70 -5.12 10.75
N GLU A 42 -20.88 -6.03 9.83
CA GLU A 42 -22.10 -6.83 9.67
C GLU A 42 -22.19 -7.96 10.70
N ALA A 43 -21.07 -8.41 11.25
CA ALA A 43 -21.02 -9.43 12.29
C ALA A 43 -21.60 -8.90 13.63
N ALA A 44 -22.30 -9.75 14.36
CA ALA A 44 -22.82 -9.39 15.66
C ALA A 44 -21.69 -9.14 16.66
N ALA A 45 -21.79 -8.03 17.42
CA ALA A 45 -20.78 -7.65 18.40
C ALA A 45 -20.62 -8.77 19.46
N GLY A 46 -19.36 -9.15 19.76
CA GLY A 46 -19.02 -10.21 20.70
C GLY A 46 -19.22 -11.64 20.17
N SER A 47 -19.57 -11.79 18.87
CA SER A 47 -19.75 -13.10 18.25
C SER A 47 -18.41 -13.75 17.86
N ASP A 48 -18.43 -15.08 17.67
CA ASP A 48 -17.29 -15.82 17.13
C ASP A 48 -16.95 -15.38 15.70
N GLU A 49 -17.93 -14.89 14.96
CA GLU A 49 -17.73 -14.35 13.61
C GLU A 49 -16.92 -13.04 13.68
N GLU A 50 -17.25 -12.14 14.59
CA GLU A 50 -16.49 -10.91 14.81
C GLU A 50 -15.02 -11.24 15.18
N ALA A 51 -14.82 -12.18 16.10
CA ALA A 51 -13.47 -12.62 16.48
C ALA A 51 -12.66 -13.16 15.29
N ARG A 52 -13.30 -13.87 14.37
CA ARG A 52 -12.65 -14.36 13.12
C ARG A 52 -12.28 -13.21 12.20
N TRP A 53 -13.09 -12.17 12.09
CA TRP A 53 -12.74 -10.98 11.30
C TRP A 53 -11.56 -10.22 11.89
N VAL A 54 -11.55 -10.00 13.20
CA VAL A 54 -10.41 -9.39 13.91
C VAL A 54 -9.10 -10.13 13.59
N GLU A 55 -9.11 -11.47 13.63
CA GLU A 55 -7.94 -12.28 13.34
C GLU A 55 -7.52 -12.22 11.87
N ARG A 56 -8.48 -12.24 10.93
CA ARG A 56 -8.21 -12.09 9.49
C ARG A 56 -7.58 -10.74 9.16
N GLU A 57 -8.11 -9.68 9.74
CA GLU A 57 -7.60 -8.32 9.59
C GLU A 57 -6.18 -8.19 10.16
N ARG A 58 -5.94 -8.79 11.31
CA ARG A 58 -4.62 -8.82 11.95
C ARG A 58 -3.61 -9.54 11.06
N LYS A 59 -3.95 -10.70 10.52
CA LYS A 59 -3.08 -11.45 9.62
C LYS A 59 -2.79 -10.67 8.33
N LEU A 60 -3.81 -10.12 7.71
CA LEU A 60 -3.64 -9.31 6.49
C LEU A 60 -2.69 -8.14 6.73
N ARG A 61 -2.90 -7.41 7.81
CA ARG A 61 -2.08 -6.26 8.18
C ARG A 61 -0.63 -6.65 8.45
N ASN A 62 -0.41 -7.68 9.27
CA ASN A 62 0.92 -8.01 9.79
C ASN A 62 1.74 -8.86 8.82
N ILE A 63 1.12 -9.66 7.96
CA ILE A 63 1.80 -10.57 7.04
C ILE A 63 1.95 -9.96 5.65
N ILE A 64 0.98 -9.19 5.18
CA ILE A 64 0.94 -8.67 3.82
C ILE A 64 1.13 -7.15 3.78
N LEU A 65 0.23 -6.40 4.40
CA LEU A 65 0.15 -4.94 4.24
C LEU A 65 1.38 -4.21 4.73
N THR A 66 1.68 -4.34 6.01
CA THR A 66 2.79 -3.59 6.62
C THR A 66 4.15 -4.01 6.09
N PRO A 67 4.47 -5.31 5.95
CA PRO A 67 5.74 -5.73 5.34
C PRO A 67 5.87 -5.24 3.89
N SER A 68 4.81 -5.33 3.10
CA SER A 68 4.84 -4.87 1.70
C SER A 68 5.06 -3.38 1.60
N MET A 69 4.40 -2.56 2.43
CA MET A 69 4.62 -1.11 2.45
C MET A 69 6.07 -0.76 2.77
N VAL A 70 6.66 -1.39 3.77
CA VAL A 70 8.06 -1.16 4.16
C VAL A 70 9.00 -1.52 3.01
N LEU A 71 8.79 -2.66 2.35
CA LEU A 71 9.59 -3.10 1.21
C LEU A 71 9.39 -2.21 -0.02
N VAL A 72 8.19 -1.74 -0.29
CA VAL A 72 7.91 -0.77 -1.37
C VAL A 72 8.71 0.50 -1.18
N TRP A 73 8.74 1.05 0.04
CA TRP A 73 9.55 2.23 0.35
C TRP A 73 11.04 1.96 0.21
N ALA A 74 11.55 0.89 0.83
CA ALA A 74 12.98 0.56 0.79
C ALA A 74 13.48 0.34 -0.64
N LEU A 75 12.76 -0.48 -1.42
CA LEU A 75 13.10 -0.78 -2.81
C LEU A 75 12.91 0.43 -3.72
N GLY A 76 11.88 1.25 -3.49
CA GLY A 76 11.64 2.48 -4.23
C GLY A 76 12.75 3.52 -4.04
N ILE A 77 13.23 3.69 -2.81
CA ILE A 77 14.36 4.56 -2.49
C ILE A 77 15.65 4.02 -3.14
N ALA A 78 15.89 2.71 -3.03
CA ALA A 78 17.05 2.08 -3.68
C ALA A 78 17.05 2.30 -5.20
N LEU A 79 15.89 2.15 -5.86
CA LEU A 79 15.74 2.43 -7.29
C LEU A 79 15.97 3.90 -7.63
N ALA A 80 15.49 4.83 -6.82
CA ALA A 80 15.72 6.26 -7.03
C ALA A 80 17.21 6.63 -6.94
N VAL A 81 17.94 6.00 -6.01
CA VAL A 81 19.39 6.15 -5.88
C VAL A 81 20.13 5.58 -7.09
N VAL A 82 19.81 4.33 -7.47
CA VAL A 82 20.45 3.65 -8.61
C VAL A 82 20.25 4.41 -9.92
N LEU A 83 19.03 4.93 -10.14
CA LEU A 83 18.68 5.67 -11.35
C LEU A 83 19.11 7.15 -11.30
N ASN A 84 19.51 7.65 -10.13
CA ASN A 84 19.83 9.06 -9.91
C ASN A 84 18.76 10.03 -10.43
N VAL A 85 17.50 9.78 -10.07
CA VAL A 85 16.33 10.52 -10.58
C VAL A 85 15.75 11.54 -9.60
N TRP A 86 16.52 11.94 -8.63
CA TRP A 86 16.08 12.85 -7.55
C TRP A 86 15.66 14.24 -8.02
N ASP A 87 16.18 14.69 -9.16
CA ASP A 87 15.85 15.96 -9.81
C ASP A 87 14.61 15.89 -10.72
N GLN A 88 14.04 14.71 -10.89
CA GLN A 88 12.93 14.49 -11.81
C GLN A 88 11.58 14.86 -11.18
N GLY A 89 10.81 15.72 -11.84
CA GLY A 89 9.49 16.17 -11.36
C GLY A 89 8.48 15.04 -11.19
N TRP A 90 8.48 14.06 -12.10
CA TRP A 90 7.59 12.89 -12.01
C TRP A 90 7.84 12.06 -10.74
N LEU A 91 9.09 11.99 -10.26
CA LEU A 91 9.42 11.30 -9.01
C LEU A 91 8.81 12.04 -7.81
N HIS A 92 8.94 13.36 -7.77
CA HIS A 92 8.36 14.17 -6.70
C HIS A 92 6.84 14.03 -6.64
N ALA A 93 6.17 14.10 -7.79
CA ALA A 93 4.74 13.87 -7.89
C ALA A 93 4.36 12.46 -7.42
N LYS A 94 5.07 11.43 -7.86
CA LYS A 94 4.91 10.05 -7.40
C LYS A 94 5.01 9.94 -5.87
N LEU A 95 6.03 10.56 -5.28
CA LEU A 95 6.24 10.51 -3.83
C LEU A 95 5.07 11.13 -3.05
N VAL A 96 4.47 12.20 -3.54
CA VAL A 96 3.26 12.79 -2.93
C VAL A 96 2.13 11.78 -2.89
N PHE A 97 1.86 11.08 -4.00
CA PHE A 97 0.81 10.06 -4.06
C PHE A 97 1.13 8.82 -3.23
N VAL A 98 2.39 8.40 -3.18
CA VAL A 98 2.83 7.27 -2.32
C VAL A 98 2.71 7.63 -0.84
N LEU A 99 3.02 8.87 -0.44
CA LEU A 99 2.77 9.36 0.90
C LEU A 99 1.28 9.38 1.23
N GLY A 100 0.44 9.84 0.30
CA GLY A 100 -1.01 9.79 0.43
C GLY A 100 -1.54 8.36 0.63
N LEU A 101 -1.02 7.41 -0.15
CA LEU A 101 -1.38 6.00 -0.01
C LEU A 101 -0.91 5.40 1.32
N SER A 102 0.27 5.81 1.80
CA SER A 102 0.80 5.42 3.11
C SER A 102 -0.03 5.98 4.26
N ALA A 103 -0.51 7.22 4.14
CA ALA A 103 -1.44 7.84 5.08
C ALA A 103 -2.79 7.11 5.11
N TYR A 104 -3.31 6.74 3.93
CA TYR A 104 -4.51 5.90 3.81
C TYR A 104 -4.32 4.54 4.50
N HIS A 105 -3.19 3.88 4.29
CA HIS A 105 -2.84 2.64 4.99
C HIS A 105 -2.88 2.83 6.51
N GLY A 106 -2.24 3.88 7.03
CA GLY A 106 -2.23 4.20 8.47
C GLY A 106 -3.63 4.45 9.02
N TYR A 107 -4.46 5.18 8.27
CA TYR A 107 -5.86 5.42 8.63
C TYR A 107 -6.65 4.11 8.71
N MET A 108 -6.52 3.23 7.73
CA MET A 108 -7.19 1.92 7.71
C MET A 108 -6.74 1.01 8.87
N VAL A 109 -5.46 0.99 9.17
CA VAL A 109 -4.93 0.25 10.34
C VAL A 109 -5.52 0.81 11.64
N GLY A 110 -5.58 2.11 11.79
CA GLY A 110 -6.19 2.78 12.94
C GLY A 110 -7.68 2.47 13.06
N TYR A 111 -8.39 2.45 11.95
CA TYR A 111 -9.81 2.09 11.91
C TYR A 111 -10.06 0.63 12.35
N GLY A 112 -9.23 -0.30 11.92
CA GLY A 112 -9.31 -1.71 12.35
C GLY A 112 -9.14 -1.87 13.86
N ARG A 113 -8.30 -1.06 14.49
CA ARG A 113 -8.15 -1.03 15.95
C ARG A 113 -9.42 -0.54 16.65
N LYS A 114 -10.11 0.46 16.07
CA LYS A 114 -11.42 0.93 16.58
C LYS A 114 -12.48 -0.15 16.45
N LEU A 115 -12.56 -0.81 15.30
CA LEU A 115 -13.48 -1.93 15.10
C LEU A 115 -13.26 -3.06 16.12
N ALA A 116 -12.01 -3.42 16.40
CA ALA A 116 -11.67 -4.44 17.39
C ALA A 116 -12.13 -4.09 18.82
N LYS A 117 -12.30 -2.80 19.10
CA LYS A 117 -12.86 -2.28 20.37
C LYS A 117 -14.38 -2.15 20.36
N GLY A 118 -15.05 -2.52 19.28
CA GLY A 118 -16.50 -2.39 19.10
C GLY A 118 -16.96 -1.01 18.61
N GLU A 119 -16.05 -0.09 18.30
CA GLU A 119 -16.38 1.22 17.73
C GLU A 119 -16.64 1.07 16.22
N ARG A 120 -17.65 1.77 15.70
CA ARG A 120 -18.05 1.72 14.28
C ARG A 120 -18.35 3.12 13.73
N PRO A 121 -17.34 4.01 13.69
CA PRO A 121 -17.57 5.43 13.36
C PRO A 121 -17.78 5.67 11.86
N VAL A 122 -17.45 4.73 10.98
CA VAL A 122 -17.57 4.85 9.52
C VAL A 122 -18.64 3.91 9.00
N SER A 123 -19.55 4.41 8.17
CA SER A 123 -20.60 3.60 7.56
C SER A 123 -20.04 2.63 6.52
N GLY A 124 -20.73 1.51 6.27
CA GLY A 124 -20.35 0.57 5.21
C GLY A 124 -20.32 1.22 3.82
N ARG A 125 -21.23 2.19 3.56
CA ARG A 125 -21.23 2.96 2.31
C ARG A 125 -19.96 3.81 2.16
N ALA A 126 -19.52 4.48 3.22
CA ALA A 126 -18.29 5.25 3.22
C ALA A 126 -17.06 4.35 3.01
N LEU A 127 -17.01 3.18 3.65
CA LEU A 127 -15.94 2.19 3.43
C LEU A 127 -15.88 1.69 1.98
N ARG A 128 -17.03 1.50 1.33
CA ARG A 128 -17.08 1.15 -0.10
C ARG A 128 -16.51 2.23 -0.98
N LEU A 129 -16.82 3.50 -0.71
CA LEU A 129 -16.25 4.65 -1.44
C LEU A 129 -14.74 4.76 -1.20
N MET A 130 -14.31 4.59 0.05
CA MET A 130 -12.89 4.62 0.40
C MET A 130 -12.10 3.48 -0.28
N ASN A 131 -12.74 2.37 -0.59
CA ASN A 131 -12.12 1.25 -1.31
C ASN A 131 -11.67 1.61 -2.73
N GLU A 132 -12.21 2.68 -3.32
CA GLU A 132 -11.78 3.16 -4.64
C GLU A 132 -10.46 3.96 -4.59
N VAL A 133 -10.12 4.52 -3.43
CA VAL A 133 -8.93 5.38 -3.27
C VAL A 133 -7.63 4.70 -3.69
N PRO A 134 -7.30 3.47 -3.25
CA PRO A 134 -6.08 2.80 -3.68
C PRO A 134 -5.99 2.62 -5.19
N GLY A 135 -7.09 2.31 -5.86
CA GLY A 135 -7.15 2.13 -7.31
C GLY A 135 -6.84 3.40 -8.07
N ILE A 136 -7.51 4.50 -7.71
CA ILE A 136 -7.32 5.81 -8.35
C ILE A 136 -5.89 6.30 -8.13
N VAL A 137 -5.39 6.25 -6.90
CA VAL A 137 -4.03 6.70 -6.56
C VAL A 137 -2.98 5.85 -7.29
N THR A 138 -3.16 4.54 -7.33
CA THR A 138 -2.25 3.64 -8.04
C THR A 138 -2.25 3.92 -9.54
N ALA A 139 -3.40 4.17 -10.15
CA ALA A 139 -3.48 4.53 -11.57
C ALA A 139 -2.68 5.81 -11.87
N VAL A 140 -2.80 6.83 -11.04
CA VAL A 140 -2.02 8.07 -11.16
C VAL A 140 -0.52 7.79 -11.03
N ILE A 141 -0.11 7.00 -10.04
CA ILE A 141 1.29 6.62 -9.84
C ILE A 141 1.85 5.89 -11.07
N VAL A 142 1.11 4.94 -11.63
CA VAL A 142 1.52 4.19 -12.82
C VAL A 142 1.70 5.13 -14.02
N ILE A 143 0.76 6.05 -14.25
CA ILE A 143 0.87 7.04 -15.32
C ILE A 143 2.13 7.90 -15.14
N LEU A 144 2.40 8.40 -13.95
CA LEU A 144 3.58 9.22 -13.67
C LEU A 144 4.89 8.46 -13.96
N VAL A 145 4.95 7.18 -13.61
CA VAL A 145 6.16 6.36 -13.78
C VAL A 145 6.36 5.92 -15.23
N VAL A 146 5.30 5.61 -15.94
CA VAL A 146 5.36 5.09 -17.33
C VAL A 146 5.48 6.24 -18.33
N VAL A 147 4.63 7.24 -18.21
CA VAL A 147 4.56 8.36 -19.14
C VAL A 147 5.64 9.41 -18.86
N LYS A 148 5.97 9.62 -17.57
CA LYS A 148 6.94 10.64 -17.13
C LYS A 148 6.67 12.00 -17.77
N PRO A 149 5.50 12.61 -17.50
CA PRO A 149 5.05 13.81 -18.23
C PRO A 149 5.90 15.07 -17.97
N PHE A 150 6.75 15.04 -16.93
CA PHE A 150 7.69 16.13 -16.60
C PHE A 150 8.87 15.65 -15.75
#